data_8a405c2460049c66ffacc4155fbeaa42
#
_entry.id   8a405c2460049c66ffacc4155fbeaa42
#
_cell.length_a   1.000
_cell.length_b   1.000
_cell.length_c   1.000
_cell.angle_alpha   90.00
_cell.angle_beta   90.00
_cell.angle_gamma   90.00
#
_symmetry.space_group_name_H-M   'P 1'
#
loop_
_entity.id
_entity.type
_entity.pdbx_description
1 polymer ?
#
loop_
_entity_poly.entity_id
_entity_poly.type
_entity_poly.pdbx_seq_one_letter_code
_entity_poly.pdbx_strand_id
1 'polypeptide(L)'
;MIDSEVISNYGYGAAVLGALIEGDGVAILAGIAARHGYLLFPLTAVCVALGGFIGDQTLFFLGRRYGDRILGRFKRQQARIDWLRSRIHRHEALWIIGIRFAYGFRLIGPLLIGASGVRPRRFLFYNIIGALLWGFVMTGIGYAVGEILRDFFAEHHVSKRWLVAAAICVAVLFIGARAILRRREGV
;
A
#
# COMPACT_ATOMS: atom_id res chain seq x y z
N MET A 1 -18.86 7.54 -22.05
CA MET A 1 -18.04 8.58 -21.43
C MET A 1 -18.24 8.41 -19.93
N ILE A 2 -17.21 8.06 -19.20
CA ILE A 2 -17.27 8.11 -17.73
C ILE A 2 -17.16 9.60 -17.42
N ASP A 3 -18.26 10.18 -16.89
CA ASP A 3 -18.29 11.61 -16.62
C ASP A 3 -17.22 11.98 -15.60
N SER A 4 -16.49 13.07 -15.85
CA SER A 4 -15.45 13.60 -14.94
C SER A 4 -15.99 13.83 -13.53
N GLU A 5 -17.28 14.11 -13.39
CA GLU A 5 -17.99 14.23 -12.13
C GLU A 5 -18.07 12.91 -11.34
N VAL A 6 -18.27 11.78 -12.02
CA VAL A 6 -18.29 10.46 -11.37
C VAL A 6 -16.90 10.13 -10.82
N ILE A 7 -15.84 10.40 -11.58
CA ILE A 7 -14.46 10.17 -11.12
C ILE A 7 -14.12 11.10 -9.94
N SER A 8 -14.55 12.35 -9.96
CA SER A 8 -14.27 13.28 -8.87
C SER A 8 -15.06 12.94 -7.61
N ASN A 9 -16.29 12.46 -7.71
CA ASN A 9 -17.12 12.14 -6.55
C ASN A 9 -16.77 10.79 -5.91
N TYR A 10 -16.45 9.78 -6.71
CA TYR A 10 -16.15 8.42 -6.22
C TYR A 10 -14.66 8.09 -6.18
N GLY A 11 -13.82 8.84 -6.87
CA GLY A 11 -12.38 8.56 -7.00
C GLY A 11 -11.63 8.59 -5.67
N TYR A 12 -11.99 9.50 -4.78
CA TYR A 12 -11.39 9.56 -3.44
C TYR A 12 -11.79 8.35 -2.58
N GLY A 13 -13.07 7.94 -2.63
CA GLY A 13 -13.54 6.74 -1.95
C GLY A 13 -12.86 5.48 -2.51
N ALA A 14 -12.73 5.38 -3.82
CA ALA A 14 -12.01 4.30 -4.49
C ALA A 14 -10.53 4.28 -4.12
N ALA A 15 -9.88 5.44 -3.97
CA ALA A 15 -8.49 5.55 -3.52
C ALA A 15 -8.31 5.04 -2.09
N VAL A 16 -9.23 5.37 -1.16
CA VAL A 16 -9.22 4.87 0.22
C VAL A 16 -9.40 3.35 0.25
N LEU A 17 -10.47 2.84 -0.36
CA LEU A 17 -10.80 1.41 -0.35
C LEU A 17 -9.75 0.58 -1.10
N GLY A 18 -9.30 1.07 -2.24
CA GLY A 18 -8.27 0.41 -3.00
C GLY A 18 -6.91 0.39 -2.27
N ALA A 19 -6.52 1.48 -1.62
CA ALA A 19 -5.31 1.55 -0.82
C ALA A 19 -5.38 0.64 0.43
N LEU A 20 -6.58 0.44 0.98
CA LEU A 20 -6.83 -0.51 2.07
C LEU A 20 -6.59 -1.96 1.64
N ILE A 21 -7.02 -2.33 0.42
CA ILE A 21 -7.01 -3.73 -0.07
C ILE A 21 -5.68 -4.05 -0.76
N GLU A 22 -5.26 -3.25 -1.73
CA GLU A 22 -4.12 -3.53 -2.63
C GLU A 22 -2.90 -2.62 -2.37
N GLY A 23 -3.13 -1.40 -1.96
CA GLY A 23 -2.11 -0.43 -1.53
C GLY A 23 -1.31 0.20 -2.66
N ASP A 24 -0.13 -0.35 -2.99
CA ASP A 24 0.86 0.33 -3.82
C ASP A 24 0.37 0.61 -5.25
N GLY A 25 -0.26 -0.37 -5.90
CA GLY A 25 -0.78 -0.22 -7.25
C GLY A 25 -1.86 0.86 -7.33
N VAL A 26 -2.81 0.85 -6.40
CA VAL A 26 -3.88 1.84 -6.34
C VAL A 26 -3.34 3.24 -6.02
N ALA A 27 -2.35 3.36 -5.15
CA ALA A 27 -1.71 4.64 -4.83
C ALA A 27 -1.05 5.28 -6.07
N ILE A 28 -0.35 4.48 -6.88
CA ILE A 28 0.25 4.93 -8.13
C ILE A 28 -0.82 5.33 -9.15
N LEU A 29 -1.86 4.51 -9.34
CA LEU A 29 -2.96 4.82 -10.26
C LEU A 29 -3.71 6.09 -9.85
N ALA A 30 -3.96 6.29 -8.55
CA ALA A 30 -4.56 7.50 -8.02
C ALA A 30 -3.67 8.75 -8.27
N GLY A 31 -2.35 8.60 -8.19
CA GLY A 31 -1.38 9.64 -8.55
C GLY A 31 -1.42 10.00 -10.03
N ILE A 32 -1.50 9.00 -10.91
CA ILE A 32 -1.69 9.21 -12.36
C ILE A 32 -3.01 9.95 -12.63
N ALA A 33 -4.11 9.56 -11.98
CA ALA A 33 -5.40 10.22 -12.11
C ALA A 33 -5.34 11.69 -11.64
N ALA A 34 -4.61 11.96 -10.54
CA ALA A 34 -4.38 13.32 -10.06
C ALA A 34 -3.56 14.16 -11.06
N ARG A 35 -2.57 13.58 -11.76
CA ARG A 35 -1.81 14.27 -12.82
C ARG A 35 -2.68 14.66 -14.01
N HIS A 36 -3.66 13.84 -14.36
CA HIS A 36 -4.60 14.11 -15.43
C HIS A 36 -5.73 15.07 -15.04
N GLY A 37 -5.72 15.61 -13.82
CA GLY A 37 -6.68 16.60 -13.35
C GLY A 37 -8.03 16.03 -12.90
N TYR A 38 -8.16 14.70 -12.79
CA TYR A 38 -9.38 14.06 -12.27
C TYR A 38 -9.50 14.19 -10.75
N LEU A 39 -8.37 14.26 -10.04
CA LEU A 39 -8.28 14.34 -8.59
C LEU A 39 -7.28 15.42 -8.17
N LEU A 40 -7.46 16.02 -6.99
CA LEU A 40 -6.50 16.93 -6.39
C LEU A 40 -5.37 16.14 -5.71
N PHE A 41 -4.12 16.35 -6.11
CA PHE A 41 -2.98 15.59 -5.61
C PHE A 41 -2.90 15.53 -4.07
N PRO A 42 -2.96 16.65 -3.29
CA PRO A 42 -2.84 16.57 -1.84
C PRO A 42 -3.96 15.75 -1.20
N LEU A 43 -5.18 15.92 -1.69
CA LEU A 43 -6.35 15.20 -1.16
C LEU A 43 -6.27 13.71 -1.51
N THR A 44 -5.82 13.37 -2.71
CA THR A 44 -5.59 12.00 -3.15
C THR A 44 -4.54 11.31 -2.27
N ALA A 45 -3.41 11.98 -2.01
CA ALA A 45 -2.35 11.47 -1.15
C ALA A 45 -2.84 11.19 0.28
N VAL A 46 -3.67 12.09 0.83
CA VAL A 46 -4.29 11.90 2.16
C VAL A 46 -5.28 10.74 2.15
N CYS A 47 -6.12 10.60 1.12
CA CYS A 47 -7.06 9.48 0.99
C CYS A 47 -6.32 8.13 0.89
N VAL A 48 -5.27 8.06 0.09
CA VAL A 48 -4.40 6.88 -0.04
C VAL A 48 -3.73 6.56 1.31
N ALA A 49 -3.21 7.58 1.99
CA ALA A 49 -2.62 7.42 3.31
C ALA A 49 -3.63 6.88 4.33
N LEU A 50 -4.87 7.38 4.31
CA LEU A 50 -5.95 6.94 5.20
C LEU A 50 -6.29 5.46 4.98
N GLY A 51 -6.43 5.02 3.72
CA GLY A 51 -6.67 3.61 3.39
C GLY A 51 -5.55 2.70 3.91
N GLY A 52 -4.29 3.06 3.66
CA GLY A 52 -3.13 2.33 4.17
C GLY A 52 -3.03 2.35 5.70
N PHE A 53 -3.36 3.48 6.34
CA PHE A 53 -3.39 3.61 7.80
C PHE A 53 -4.40 2.65 8.44
N ILE A 54 -5.63 2.60 7.93
CA ILE A 54 -6.68 1.71 8.43
C ILE A 54 -6.28 0.25 8.26
N GLY A 55 -5.69 -0.12 7.11
CA GLY A 55 -5.21 -1.48 6.84
C GLY A 55 -4.17 -1.93 7.85
N ASP A 56 -3.13 -1.13 8.07
CA ASP A 56 -2.06 -1.45 9.01
C ASP A 56 -2.56 -1.47 10.46
N GLN A 57 -3.46 -0.57 10.82
CA GLN A 57 -4.04 -0.54 12.16
C GLN A 57 -4.85 -1.81 12.44
N THR A 58 -5.60 -2.28 11.45
CA THR A 58 -6.37 -3.53 11.53
C THR A 58 -5.44 -4.73 11.69
N LEU A 59 -4.40 -4.81 10.86
CA LEU A 59 -3.40 -5.90 10.93
C LEU A 59 -2.62 -5.89 12.25
N PHE A 60 -2.28 -4.71 12.77
CA PHE A 60 -1.64 -4.57 14.07
C PHE A 60 -2.51 -5.14 15.20
N PHE A 61 -3.79 -4.77 15.26
CA PHE A 61 -4.70 -5.31 16.28
C PHE A 61 -4.93 -6.80 16.11
N LEU A 62 -5.00 -7.30 14.88
CA LEU A 62 -5.08 -8.72 14.59
C LEU A 62 -3.84 -9.46 15.11
N GLY A 63 -2.65 -8.92 14.83
CA GLY A 63 -1.39 -9.44 15.34
C GLY A 63 -1.31 -9.41 16.86
N ARG A 64 -1.78 -8.34 17.49
CA ARG A 64 -1.82 -8.23 18.96
C ARG A 64 -2.77 -9.24 19.61
N ARG A 65 -3.91 -9.53 18.98
CA ARG A 65 -4.91 -10.46 19.51
C ARG A 65 -4.56 -11.93 19.29
N TYR A 66 -3.98 -12.25 18.13
CA TYR A 66 -3.73 -13.62 17.71
C TYR A 66 -2.25 -13.98 17.61
N GLY A 67 -1.36 -13.03 17.88
CA GLY A 67 0.08 -13.18 17.68
C GLY A 67 0.67 -14.36 18.44
N ASP A 68 0.31 -14.56 19.69
CA ASP A 68 0.83 -15.68 20.50
C ASP A 68 0.39 -17.05 19.96
N ARG A 69 -0.83 -17.15 19.40
CA ARG A 69 -1.29 -18.38 18.73
C ARG A 69 -0.54 -18.66 17.43
N ILE A 70 -0.28 -17.60 16.66
CA ILE A 70 0.43 -17.70 15.37
C ILE A 70 1.90 -18.02 15.63
N LEU A 71 2.56 -17.26 16.48
CA LEU A 71 3.97 -17.42 16.80
C LEU A 71 4.26 -18.70 17.59
N GLY A 72 3.33 -19.14 18.43
CA GLY A 72 3.43 -20.39 19.20
C GLY A 72 3.46 -21.66 18.35
N ARG A 73 2.97 -21.60 17.10
CA ARG A 73 3.09 -22.71 16.14
C ARG A 73 4.53 -22.87 15.59
N PHE A 74 5.33 -21.81 15.65
CA PHE A 74 6.71 -21.80 15.15
C PHE A 74 7.74 -22.03 16.27
N LYS A 75 7.51 -23.01 17.13
CA LYS A 75 8.40 -23.35 18.28
C LYS A 75 9.87 -23.52 17.88
N ARG A 76 10.13 -24.00 16.67
CA ARG A 76 11.49 -24.22 16.13
C ARG A 76 12.21 -22.91 15.79
N GLN A 77 11.52 -21.79 15.70
CA GLN A 77 12.04 -20.48 15.32
C GLN A 77 11.95 -19.45 16.46
N GLN A 78 11.70 -19.91 17.68
CA GLN A 78 11.49 -19.04 18.85
C GLN A 78 12.65 -18.04 19.04
N ALA A 79 13.90 -18.50 18.91
CA ALA A 79 15.08 -17.64 19.01
C ALA A 79 15.10 -16.49 17.97
N ARG A 80 14.61 -16.75 16.74
CA ARG A 80 14.48 -15.72 15.69
C ARG A 80 13.36 -14.73 16.00
N ILE A 81 12.26 -15.22 16.57
CA ILE A 81 11.12 -14.39 16.98
C ILE A 81 11.54 -13.46 18.12
N ASP A 82 12.24 -13.96 19.12
CA ASP A 82 12.73 -13.18 20.26
C ASP A 82 13.79 -12.15 19.83
N TRP A 83 14.69 -12.52 18.92
CA TRP A 83 15.61 -11.59 18.29
C TRP A 83 14.88 -10.46 17.54
N LEU A 84 13.84 -10.79 16.75
CA LEU A 84 13.05 -9.81 16.02
C LEU A 84 12.29 -8.89 16.97
N ARG A 85 11.66 -9.43 18.03
CA ARG A 85 11.01 -8.66 19.10
C ARG A 85 11.95 -7.66 19.74
N SER A 86 13.16 -8.08 20.11
CA SER A 86 14.17 -7.20 20.71
C SER A 86 14.58 -6.07 19.77
N ARG A 87 14.73 -6.35 18.47
CA ARG A 87 15.06 -5.35 17.45
C ARG A 87 13.94 -4.35 17.24
N ILE A 88 12.69 -4.83 17.17
CA ILE A 88 11.51 -3.96 17.03
C ILE A 88 11.42 -3.01 18.22
N HIS A 89 11.57 -3.50 19.45
CA HIS A 89 11.53 -2.66 20.65
C HIS A 89 12.67 -1.64 20.73
N ARG A 90 13.83 -1.97 20.19
CA ARG A 90 14.98 -1.04 20.21
C ARG A 90 14.81 0.15 19.25
N HIS A 91 14.10 -0.04 18.14
CA HIS A 91 13.93 0.98 17.09
C HIS A 91 12.48 0.98 16.55
N GLU A 92 11.49 1.11 17.45
CA GLU A 92 10.06 1.01 17.10
C GLU A 92 9.67 1.91 15.93
N ALA A 93 10.11 3.19 15.93
CA ALA A 93 9.79 4.14 14.88
C ALA A 93 10.30 3.69 13.50
N LEU A 94 11.56 3.22 13.45
CA LEU A 94 12.20 2.80 12.20
C LEU A 94 11.50 1.57 11.62
N TRP A 95 11.14 0.60 12.48
CA TRP A 95 10.43 -0.59 12.04
C TRP A 95 9.01 -0.28 11.57
N ILE A 96 8.26 0.55 12.32
CA ILE A 96 6.87 0.88 11.97
C ILE A 96 6.80 1.68 10.66
N ILE A 97 7.69 2.66 10.47
CA ILE A 97 7.71 3.48 9.25
C ILE A 97 8.34 2.71 8.10
N GLY A 98 9.50 2.07 8.33
CA GLY A 98 10.31 1.46 7.27
C GLY A 98 9.68 0.21 6.64
N ILE A 99 8.96 -0.60 7.42
CA ILE A 99 8.35 -1.84 6.92
C ILE A 99 7.30 -1.59 5.85
N ARG A 100 6.73 -0.39 5.80
CA ARG A 100 5.78 0.03 4.76
C ARG A 100 6.40 0.10 3.38
N PHE A 101 7.69 0.45 3.32
CA PHE A 101 8.45 0.56 2.07
C PHE A 101 9.08 -0.77 1.66
N ALA A 102 9.07 -1.78 2.53
CA ALA A 102 9.55 -3.12 2.22
C ALA A 102 8.47 -3.91 1.47
N TYR A 103 8.62 -4.01 0.16
CA TYR A 103 7.69 -4.73 -0.70
C TYR A 103 7.49 -6.19 -0.21
N GLY A 104 6.24 -6.63 -0.10
CA GLY A 104 5.88 -7.95 0.42
C GLY A 104 5.76 -8.05 1.95
N PHE A 105 6.40 -7.17 2.73
CA PHE A 105 6.29 -7.18 4.19
C PHE A 105 5.14 -6.32 4.72
N ARG A 106 4.45 -5.61 3.87
CA ARG A 106 3.38 -4.69 4.24
C ARG A 106 2.23 -5.35 5.00
N LEU A 107 1.83 -6.58 4.61
CA LEU A 107 0.77 -7.31 5.31
C LEU A 107 1.29 -7.97 6.59
N ILE A 108 2.50 -8.52 6.54
CA ILE A 108 3.08 -9.28 7.64
C ILE A 108 3.68 -8.36 8.70
N GLY A 109 4.20 -7.21 8.29
CA GLY A 109 4.89 -6.26 9.16
C GLY A 109 4.07 -5.74 10.33
N PRO A 110 2.95 -5.08 10.09
CA PRO A 110 2.08 -4.58 11.16
C PRO A 110 1.57 -5.72 12.07
N LEU A 111 1.30 -6.89 11.50
CA LEU A 111 0.89 -8.09 12.24
C LEU A 111 2.01 -8.57 13.18
N LEU A 112 3.25 -8.64 12.72
CA LEU A 112 4.40 -9.01 13.54
C LEU A 112 4.69 -7.95 14.62
N ILE A 113 4.58 -6.67 14.30
CA ILE A 113 4.76 -5.58 15.26
C ILE A 113 3.67 -5.66 16.35
N GLY A 114 2.43 -5.96 15.98
CA GLY A 114 1.34 -6.19 16.91
C GLY A 114 1.61 -7.37 17.85
N ALA A 115 2.08 -8.48 17.28
CA ALA A 115 2.46 -9.70 18.03
C ALA A 115 3.71 -9.51 18.91
N SER A 116 4.54 -8.50 18.62
CA SER A 116 5.75 -8.20 19.40
C SER A 116 5.47 -7.45 20.71
N GLY A 117 4.22 -7.06 21.00
CA GLY A 117 3.86 -6.39 22.24
C GLY A 117 4.10 -4.88 22.26
N VAL A 118 4.34 -4.25 21.10
CA VAL A 118 4.47 -2.79 20.96
C VAL A 118 3.21 -2.10 21.49
N ARG A 119 3.38 -0.98 22.20
CA ARG A 119 2.25 -0.23 22.77
C ARG A 119 1.37 0.37 21.67
N PRO A 120 0.02 0.19 21.69
CA PRO A 120 -0.87 0.67 20.62
C PRO A 120 -0.76 2.16 20.35
N ARG A 121 -0.58 2.98 21.39
CA ARG A 121 -0.41 4.43 21.24
C ARG A 121 0.85 4.81 20.44
N ARG A 122 1.96 4.09 20.65
CA ARG A 122 3.20 4.32 19.91
C ARG A 122 3.05 3.86 18.46
N PHE A 123 2.46 2.68 18.25
CA PHE A 123 2.16 2.20 16.90
C PHE A 123 1.27 3.20 16.14
N LEU A 124 0.18 3.66 16.76
CA LEU A 124 -0.74 4.64 16.18
C LEU A 124 0.02 5.90 15.71
N PHE A 125 0.86 6.47 16.58
CA PHE A 125 1.59 7.70 16.29
C PHE A 125 2.55 7.52 15.09
N TYR A 126 3.40 6.50 15.13
CA TYR A 126 4.35 6.24 14.04
C TYR A 126 3.66 5.75 12.76
N ASN A 127 2.53 5.04 12.89
CA ASN A 127 1.72 4.60 11.75
C ASN A 127 1.08 5.78 11.02
N ILE A 128 0.62 6.83 11.71
CA ILE A 128 0.12 8.06 11.08
C ILE A 128 1.23 8.71 10.24
N ILE A 129 2.41 8.90 10.83
CA ILE A 129 3.57 9.50 10.13
C ILE A 129 3.96 8.64 8.91
N GLY A 130 4.09 7.34 9.12
CA GLY A 130 4.44 6.40 8.04
C GLY A 130 3.40 6.36 6.93
N ALA A 131 2.10 6.41 7.28
CA ALA A 131 1.01 6.42 6.31
C ALA A 131 1.00 7.67 5.44
N LEU A 132 1.17 8.84 6.06
CA LEU A 132 1.26 10.11 5.34
C LEU A 132 2.47 10.11 4.41
N LEU A 133 3.66 9.79 4.93
CA LEU A 133 4.89 9.74 4.14
C LEU A 133 4.74 8.78 2.94
N TRP A 134 4.26 7.57 3.19
CA TRP A 134 4.04 6.57 2.13
C TRP A 134 2.99 7.03 1.12
N GLY A 135 1.85 7.58 1.58
CA GLY A 135 0.79 8.06 0.70
C GLY A 135 1.27 9.18 -0.22
N PHE A 136 2.02 10.15 0.30
CA PHE A 136 2.60 11.22 -0.52
C PHE A 136 3.67 10.71 -1.49
N VAL A 137 4.55 9.79 -1.06
CA VAL A 137 5.59 9.21 -1.91
C VAL A 137 4.98 8.39 -3.04
N MET A 138 4.06 7.46 -2.74
CA MET A 138 3.48 6.58 -3.76
C MET A 138 2.58 7.34 -4.74
N THR A 139 1.75 8.26 -4.23
CA THR A 139 0.94 9.15 -5.08
C THR A 139 1.84 10.07 -5.91
N GLY A 140 2.95 10.55 -5.35
CA GLY A 140 3.95 11.38 -6.04
C GLY A 140 4.66 10.61 -7.17
N ILE A 141 5.03 9.36 -6.95
CA ILE A 141 5.57 8.48 -7.99
C ILE A 141 4.54 8.32 -9.12
N GLY A 142 3.28 8.03 -8.77
CA GLY A 142 2.20 7.92 -9.75
C GLY A 142 1.99 9.22 -10.53
N TYR A 143 2.07 10.37 -9.87
CA TYR A 143 1.96 11.68 -10.50
C TYR A 143 3.10 11.93 -11.50
N ALA A 144 4.35 11.62 -11.13
CA ALA A 144 5.51 11.73 -12.00
C ALA A 144 5.44 10.77 -13.20
N VAL A 145 5.02 9.51 -12.98
CA VAL A 145 4.78 8.54 -14.05
C VAL A 145 3.70 9.03 -14.99
N GLY A 146 2.61 9.61 -14.46
CA GLY A 146 1.53 10.20 -15.26
C GLY A 146 2.02 11.36 -16.15
N GLU A 147 3.00 12.14 -15.68
CA GLU A 147 3.64 13.21 -16.48
C GLU A 147 4.45 12.63 -17.64
N ILE A 148 5.33 11.69 -17.34
CA ILE A 148 6.17 11.02 -18.38
C ILE A 148 5.28 10.36 -19.45
N LEU A 149 4.22 9.69 -19.02
CA LEU A 149 3.27 9.08 -19.96
C LEU A 149 2.57 10.14 -20.81
N ARG A 150 2.15 11.25 -20.22
CA ARG A 150 1.51 12.34 -20.95
C ARG A 150 2.43 12.91 -22.03
N ASP A 151 3.69 13.19 -21.70
CA ASP A 151 4.66 13.77 -22.61
C ASP A 151 5.01 12.80 -23.75
N PHE A 152 5.23 11.51 -23.43
CA PHE A 152 5.47 10.46 -24.41
C PHE A 152 4.31 10.30 -25.41
N PHE A 153 3.05 10.38 -24.93
CA PHE A 153 1.88 10.26 -25.80
C PHE A 153 1.53 11.54 -26.55
N ALA A 154 1.92 12.70 -26.03
CA ALA A 154 1.78 13.97 -26.76
C ALA A 154 2.69 14.00 -27.99
N GLU A 155 3.90 13.46 -27.89
CA GLU A 155 4.88 13.39 -28.98
C GLU A 155 4.50 12.36 -30.07
N HIS A 156 3.85 11.25 -29.70
CA HIS A 156 3.63 10.11 -30.60
C HIS A 156 2.21 9.97 -31.15
N HIS A 157 1.31 10.97 -30.97
CA HIS A 157 -0.09 10.94 -31.43
C HIS A 157 -0.87 9.64 -31.11
N VAL A 158 -0.49 8.97 -30.01
CA VAL A 158 -1.11 7.70 -29.62
C VAL A 158 -2.52 7.93 -29.07
N SER A 159 -3.50 7.29 -29.70
CA SER A 159 -4.91 7.37 -29.33
C SER A 159 -5.13 6.94 -27.86
N LYS A 160 -6.00 7.66 -27.13
CA LYS A 160 -6.39 7.37 -25.72
C LYS A 160 -6.80 5.89 -25.50
N ARG A 161 -7.21 5.17 -26.55
CA ARG A 161 -7.57 3.74 -26.49
C ARG A 161 -6.38 2.84 -26.14
N TRP A 162 -5.17 3.17 -26.60
CA TRP A 162 -3.96 2.41 -26.29
C TRP A 162 -3.49 2.60 -24.85
N LEU A 163 -3.76 3.77 -24.25
CA LEU A 163 -3.50 4.03 -22.83
C LEU A 163 -4.34 3.14 -21.92
N VAL A 164 -5.63 3.06 -22.23
CA VAL A 164 -6.57 2.19 -21.48
C VAL A 164 -6.19 0.72 -21.67
N ALA A 165 -5.83 0.32 -22.91
CA ALA A 165 -5.39 -1.05 -23.17
C ALA A 165 -4.10 -1.40 -22.45
N ALA A 166 -3.11 -0.49 -22.41
CA ALA A 166 -1.85 -0.69 -21.69
C ALA A 166 -2.09 -0.79 -20.17
N ALA A 167 -2.93 0.09 -19.61
CA ALA A 167 -3.28 0.06 -18.18
C ALA A 167 -4.00 -1.25 -17.81
N ILE A 168 -4.95 -1.70 -18.65
CA ILE A 168 -5.63 -3.00 -18.47
C ILE A 168 -4.65 -4.15 -18.59
N CYS A 169 -3.74 -4.12 -19.56
CA CYS A 169 -2.74 -5.16 -19.77
C CYS A 169 -1.79 -5.28 -18.55
N VAL A 170 -1.31 -4.15 -18.02
CA VAL A 170 -0.49 -4.11 -16.81
C VAL A 170 -1.26 -4.64 -15.59
N ALA A 171 -2.52 -4.26 -15.42
CA ALA A 171 -3.37 -4.76 -14.35
C ALA A 171 -3.60 -6.29 -14.46
N VAL A 172 -3.88 -6.78 -15.67
CA VAL A 172 -4.08 -8.23 -15.94
C VAL A 172 -2.79 -9.01 -15.73
N LEU A 173 -1.64 -8.49 -16.18
CA LEU A 173 -0.34 -9.11 -15.96
C LEU A 173 0.02 -9.16 -14.47
N PHE A 174 -0.28 -8.10 -13.73
CA PHE A 174 -0.05 -8.04 -12.30
C PHE A 174 -0.93 -9.03 -11.52
N ILE A 175 -2.22 -9.10 -11.87
CA ILE A 175 -3.16 -10.07 -11.28
C ILE A 175 -2.77 -11.49 -11.66
N GLY A 176 -2.39 -11.73 -12.91
CA GLY A 176 -1.94 -13.02 -13.41
C GLY A 176 -0.65 -13.50 -12.74
N ALA A 177 0.35 -12.63 -12.63
CA ALA A 177 1.61 -12.92 -11.92
C ALA A 177 1.35 -13.27 -10.45
N ARG A 178 0.45 -12.54 -9.79
CA ARG A 178 0.05 -12.82 -8.41
C ARG A 178 -0.69 -14.14 -8.24
N ALA A 179 -1.54 -14.50 -9.21
CA ALA A 179 -2.24 -15.80 -9.21
C ALA A 179 -1.29 -16.98 -9.42
N ILE A 180 -0.26 -16.82 -10.27
CA ILE A 180 0.76 -17.83 -10.52
C ILE A 180 1.66 -18.03 -9.30
N LEU A 181 2.08 -16.92 -8.64
CA LEU A 181 2.87 -17.00 -7.42
C LEU A 181 2.12 -17.68 -6.28
N ARG A 182 0.82 -17.39 -6.10
CA ARG A 182 -0.03 -18.09 -5.12
C ARG A 182 -0.20 -19.59 -5.38
N ARG A 183 -0.19 -20.00 -6.65
CA ARG A 183 -0.26 -21.45 -6.99
C ARG A 183 1.04 -22.20 -6.70
N ARG A 184 2.19 -21.51 -6.65
CA ARG A 184 3.49 -22.13 -6.33
C ARG A 184 3.73 -22.30 -4.83
N GLU A 185 3.02 -21.55 -3.98
CA GLU A 185 3.11 -21.65 -2.52
C GLU A 185 2.13 -22.68 -1.92
N GLY A 186 1.28 -23.30 -2.74
CA GLY A 186 0.25 -24.27 -2.35
C GLY A 186 0.58 -25.73 -2.69
N VAL A 187 1.86 -26.05 -3.00
CA VAL A 187 2.34 -27.44 -3.19
C VAL A 187 3.39 -27.78 -2.13
#